data_1ab5a93e1ad6b007459dbf5115694cde
#
_entry.id   1ab5a93e1ad6b007459dbf5115694cde
#
_cell.length_a   1.000
_cell.length_b   1.000
_cell.length_c   1.000
_cell.angle_alpha   90.00
_cell.angle_beta   90.00
_cell.angle_gamma   90.00
#
_symmetry.space_group_name_H-M   'P 1'
#
loop_
_entity.id
_entity.type
_entity.pdbx_description
1 polymer ?
#
loop_
_entity_poly.entity_id
_entity_poly.type
_entity_poly.pdbx_seq_one_letter_code
_entity_poly.pdbx_strand_id
1 'polypeptide(L)'
;MKKYALLTFVAAVGFLSISIPIAVRSARAQDNTTRDFVPPAVFQAAGPNAASIQSVVDAYRAALGNPNNGNAGSLMTGHREINWDGAGGVDTSTTAPVTPFNVFLNTRGSQFTTPGIGLSQAPPSGGAQGGLAVLFNNPSYATTFRPFSNFRLFTPVGSNITDALFFLPGSSGSVPATVSGFGAVFTDVDQPDGSGPGEKHGNRGASTLVEYFGINGELLFSSFVPASPGDGNLSFFGVVFNDARIARVRITTGDVAPGLDDDRKNDIVMMDDFIYGEPHALP
;
A
#
# COMPACT_ATOMS: atom_id res chain seq x y z
N MET A 1 -73.87 4.96 80.92
CA MET A 1 -72.72 5.79 80.56
C MET A 1 -71.44 4.95 80.70
N LYS A 2 -70.87 4.50 79.57
CA LYS A 2 -69.74 3.59 79.57
C LYS A 2 -68.46 4.40 79.45
N LYS A 3 -67.52 4.20 80.37
CA LYS A 3 -66.18 4.78 80.35
C LYS A 3 -65.27 3.84 79.59
N TYR A 4 -64.56 4.34 78.57
CA TYR A 4 -63.52 3.59 77.90
C TYR A 4 -62.15 4.06 78.40
N ALA A 5 -61.37 3.09 78.86
CA ALA A 5 -59.98 3.28 79.25
C ALA A 5 -59.08 3.21 78.02
N LEU A 6 -58.16 4.14 77.86
CA LEU A 6 -57.17 4.22 76.78
C LEU A 6 -55.89 3.54 77.25
N LEU A 7 -55.49 2.47 76.62
CA LEU A 7 -54.24 1.77 76.89
C LEU A 7 -53.15 2.31 75.88
N THR A 8 -52.12 2.89 76.47
CA THR A 8 -51.00 3.40 75.69
C THR A 8 -49.94 2.31 75.57
N PHE A 9 -49.65 1.87 74.34
CA PHE A 9 -48.56 0.95 74.01
C PHE A 9 -47.30 1.77 73.60
N VAL A 10 -46.22 1.63 74.38
CA VAL A 10 -44.90 2.16 73.98
C VAL A 10 -44.17 1.06 73.26
N ALA A 11 -43.94 1.27 72.00
CA ALA A 11 -43.09 0.39 71.15
C ALA A 11 -41.65 0.89 71.18
N ALA A 12 -40.74 0.11 71.74
CA ALA A 12 -39.29 0.36 71.63
C ALA A 12 -38.77 -0.07 70.27
N VAL A 13 -38.28 0.90 69.46
CA VAL A 13 -37.64 0.64 68.19
C VAL A 13 -36.12 0.45 68.43
N GLY A 14 -35.66 -0.78 68.35
CA GLY A 14 -34.23 -1.09 68.36
C GLY A 14 -33.62 -0.80 67.02
N PHE A 15 -32.64 0.13 66.92
CA PHE A 15 -31.82 0.35 65.73
C PHE A 15 -30.75 -0.70 65.70
N LEU A 16 -30.84 -1.60 64.71
CA LEU A 16 -29.80 -2.54 64.34
C LEU A 16 -28.85 -1.86 63.31
N SER A 17 -27.67 -1.44 63.75
CA SER A 17 -26.63 -0.84 62.88
C SER A 17 -25.98 -1.93 62.08
N ILE A 18 -26.32 -2.08 60.79
CA ILE A 18 -25.64 -2.93 59.86
C ILE A 18 -24.49 -2.13 59.24
N SER A 19 -23.25 -2.45 59.64
CA SER A 19 -22.04 -1.93 59.01
C SER A 19 -21.75 -2.71 57.74
N ILE A 20 -22.00 -2.11 56.58
CA ILE A 20 -21.62 -2.65 55.27
C ILE A 20 -20.17 -2.21 55.00
N PRO A 21 -19.21 -3.15 54.83
CA PRO A 21 -17.87 -2.77 54.45
C PRO A 21 -17.91 -2.25 52.98
N ILE A 22 -17.62 -0.97 52.78
CA ILE A 22 -17.40 -0.40 51.47
C ILE A 22 -16.05 -0.92 50.98
N ALA A 23 -16.07 -1.94 50.09
CA ALA A 23 -14.89 -2.36 49.36
C ALA A 23 -14.56 -1.26 48.33
N VAL A 24 -13.57 -0.42 48.66
CA VAL A 24 -12.97 0.50 47.72
C VAL A 24 -12.20 -0.35 46.70
N ARG A 25 -12.84 -0.65 45.57
CA ARG A 25 -12.14 -1.12 44.39
C ARG A 25 -11.32 0.05 43.85
N SER A 26 -10.03 0.01 44.05
CA SER A 26 -9.10 0.87 43.29
C SER A 26 -9.32 0.59 41.80
N ALA A 27 -10.00 1.49 41.12
CA ALA A 27 -9.99 1.52 39.68
C ALA A 27 -8.53 1.76 39.27
N ARG A 28 -7.87 0.72 38.78
CA ARG A 28 -6.64 0.91 38.00
C ARG A 28 -7.07 1.77 36.82
N ALA A 29 -6.55 3.00 36.79
CA ALA A 29 -6.56 3.78 35.58
C ALA A 29 -5.94 2.88 34.51
N GLN A 30 -6.75 2.43 33.54
CA GLN A 30 -6.22 1.96 32.27
C GLN A 30 -5.50 3.17 31.70
N ASP A 31 -4.17 3.06 31.66
CA ASP A 31 -3.34 3.98 30.91
C ASP A 31 -3.70 3.80 29.44
N ASN A 32 -4.74 4.51 29.04
CA ASN A 32 -5.18 4.62 27.66
C ASN A 32 -4.23 5.63 27.00
N THR A 33 -2.95 5.29 26.93
CA THR A 33 -2.05 5.96 26.00
C THR A 33 -2.58 5.62 24.60
N THR A 34 -3.54 6.40 24.15
CA THR A 34 -3.77 6.59 22.74
C THR A 34 -2.42 7.02 22.20
N ARG A 35 -1.66 6.10 21.59
CA ARG A 35 -0.51 6.49 20.77
C ARG A 35 -1.12 7.44 19.74
N ASP A 36 -0.80 8.72 19.84
CA ASP A 36 -1.24 9.70 18.88
C ASP A 36 -0.87 9.17 17.50
N PHE A 37 -1.89 8.92 16.68
CA PHE A 37 -1.67 8.49 15.32
C PHE A 37 -1.01 9.65 14.57
N VAL A 38 0.29 9.52 14.34
CA VAL A 38 1.02 10.45 13.49
C VAL A 38 0.80 10.00 12.04
N PRO A 39 0.11 10.79 11.23
CA PRO A 39 -0.10 10.45 9.84
C PRO A 39 1.24 10.37 9.11
N PRO A 40 1.36 9.55 8.05
CA PRO A 40 2.58 9.47 7.27
C PRO A 40 2.85 10.78 6.51
N ALA A 41 4.11 11.05 6.22
CA ALA A 41 4.47 12.03 5.22
C ALA A 41 4.08 11.50 3.83
N VAL A 42 3.40 12.32 3.04
CA VAL A 42 2.94 11.98 1.69
C VAL A 42 3.78 12.69 0.65
N PHE A 43 4.23 11.96 -0.36
CA PHE A 43 4.99 12.44 -1.51
C PHE A 43 4.20 12.09 -2.77
N GLN A 44 3.87 13.10 -3.58
CA GLN A 44 3.11 12.88 -4.80
C GLN A 44 3.45 13.91 -5.87
N ALA A 45 3.47 13.47 -7.10
CA ALA A 45 3.67 14.30 -8.28
C ALA A 45 3.01 13.67 -9.49
N ALA A 46 2.66 14.51 -10.48
CA ALA A 46 2.12 14.08 -11.76
C ALA A 46 2.63 15.00 -12.86
N GLY A 47 2.84 14.48 -14.06
CA GLY A 47 3.30 15.28 -15.18
C GLY A 47 3.68 14.49 -16.42
N PRO A 48 3.97 15.17 -17.53
CA PRO A 48 4.08 14.54 -18.84
C PRO A 48 5.34 13.70 -19.08
N ASN A 49 6.27 13.65 -18.14
CA ASN A 49 7.54 12.89 -18.31
C ASN A 49 8.28 12.73 -16.99
N ALA A 50 9.36 11.95 -17.00
CA ALA A 50 10.18 11.67 -15.82
C ALA A 50 10.70 12.95 -15.12
N ALA A 51 11.14 13.95 -15.89
CA ALA A 51 11.67 15.19 -15.32
C ALA A 51 10.62 15.96 -14.49
N SER A 52 9.33 15.82 -14.83
CA SER A 52 8.23 16.48 -14.13
C SER A 52 8.01 15.96 -12.72
N ILE A 53 8.34 14.71 -12.45
CA ILE A 53 8.13 14.06 -11.15
C ILE A 53 9.44 13.77 -10.40
N GLN A 54 10.60 13.88 -11.07
CA GLN A 54 11.90 13.47 -10.55
C GLN A 54 12.23 14.09 -9.18
N SER A 55 11.99 15.38 -8.99
CA SER A 55 12.32 16.07 -7.74
C SER A 55 11.56 15.52 -6.54
N VAL A 56 10.32 15.06 -6.73
CA VAL A 56 9.51 14.46 -5.67
C VAL A 56 9.97 13.04 -5.41
N VAL A 57 10.30 12.27 -6.44
CA VAL A 57 10.89 10.93 -6.29
C VAL A 57 12.21 11.00 -5.51
N ASP A 58 13.07 11.99 -5.80
CA ASP A 58 14.34 12.18 -5.09
C ASP A 58 14.12 12.63 -3.64
N ALA A 59 13.14 13.50 -3.38
CA ALA A 59 12.76 13.88 -2.02
C ALA A 59 12.22 12.68 -1.22
N TYR A 60 11.47 11.79 -1.87
CA TYR A 60 10.99 10.56 -1.26
C TYR A 60 12.13 9.61 -0.91
N ARG A 61 13.09 9.39 -1.82
CA ARG A 61 14.32 8.62 -1.56
C ARG A 61 15.07 9.17 -0.35
N ALA A 62 15.24 10.50 -0.31
CA ALA A 62 15.92 11.17 0.81
C ALA A 62 15.17 10.96 2.13
N ALA A 63 13.84 10.99 2.14
CA ALA A 63 13.03 10.76 3.34
C ALA A 63 13.11 9.32 3.87
N LEU A 64 13.27 8.33 2.99
CA LEU A 64 13.51 6.93 3.39
C LEU A 64 14.94 6.71 3.92
N GLY A 65 15.88 7.60 3.58
CA GLY A 65 17.27 7.52 3.98
C GLY A 65 18.18 6.76 3.01
N ASN A 66 19.46 6.80 3.28
CA ASN A 66 20.52 6.18 2.48
C ASN A 66 21.22 5.05 3.26
N PRO A 67 21.88 4.10 2.56
CA PRO A 67 22.03 3.98 1.10
C PRO A 67 20.83 3.33 0.41
N ASN A 68 20.78 3.36 -0.94
CA ASN A 68 19.99 2.42 -1.73
C ASN A 68 20.68 1.06 -1.66
N ASN A 69 20.07 0.11 -0.97
CA ASN A 69 20.66 -1.20 -0.72
C ASN A 69 20.20 -2.24 -1.75
N GLY A 70 21.08 -2.54 -2.68
CA GLY A 70 20.81 -3.47 -3.80
C GLY A 70 21.11 -4.94 -3.53
N ASN A 71 21.74 -5.28 -2.41
CA ASN A 71 22.28 -6.61 -2.14
C ASN A 71 21.42 -7.39 -1.13
N ALA A 72 21.63 -8.71 -1.09
CA ALA A 72 21.11 -9.54 0.01
C ALA A 72 21.72 -9.10 1.34
N GLY A 73 20.97 -9.30 2.42
CA GLY A 73 21.33 -8.83 3.76
C GLY A 73 20.66 -7.51 4.10
N SER A 74 20.25 -7.39 5.36
CA SER A 74 19.56 -6.21 5.88
C SER A 74 20.55 -5.19 6.41
N LEU A 75 20.24 -3.91 6.22
CA LEU A 75 20.92 -2.79 6.86
C LEU A 75 20.04 -2.20 7.97
N MET A 76 20.64 -1.39 8.82
CA MET A 76 19.90 -0.68 9.89
C MET A 76 19.09 0.51 9.35
N THR A 77 19.50 1.06 8.22
CA THR A 77 18.91 2.25 7.59
C THR A 77 19.04 2.18 6.09
N GLY A 78 18.29 3.03 5.38
CA GLY A 78 18.33 3.13 3.95
C GLY A 78 17.03 2.74 3.28
N HIS A 79 17.10 2.53 1.99
CA HIS A 79 15.96 2.13 1.19
C HIS A 79 16.34 1.08 0.15
N ARG A 80 15.34 0.52 -0.49
CA ARG A 80 15.49 -0.40 -1.62
C ARG A 80 14.66 0.06 -2.79
N GLU A 81 15.19 -0.20 -3.98
CA GLU A 81 14.51 0.13 -5.23
C GLU A 81 14.46 -1.07 -6.16
N ILE A 82 13.37 -1.16 -6.90
CA ILE A 82 13.19 -2.10 -8.00
C ILE A 82 12.72 -1.28 -9.20
N ASN A 83 13.61 -1.12 -10.16
CA ASN A 83 13.36 -0.38 -11.38
C ASN A 83 12.95 -1.29 -12.55
N TRP A 84 12.76 -2.58 -12.31
CA TRP A 84 12.33 -3.61 -13.24
C TRP A 84 13.29 -3.90 -14.41
N ASP A 85 14.36 -3.12 -14.56
CA ASP A 85 15.22 -3.15 -15.74
C ASP A 85 16.24 -4.28 -15.76
N GLY A 86 16.46 -4.92 -14.61
CA GLY A 86 17.41 -6.01 -14.48
C GLY A 86 18.88 -5.57 -14.57
N ALA A 87 19.80 -6.51 -14.55
CA ALA A 87 21.24 -6.26 -14.53
C ALA A 87 21.81 -6.09 -15.95
N GLY A 88 22.44 -4.95 -16.20
CA GLY A 88 23.46 -4.85 -17.26
C GLY A 88 22.98 -4.88 -18.70
N GLY A 89 21.77 -4.45 -19.02
CA GLY A 89 21.29 -4.33 -20.40
C GLY A 89 20.88 -5.65 -21.06
N VAL A 90 20.81 -6.73 -20.29
CA VAL A 90 20.23 -8.00 -20.73
C VAL A 90 18.71 -7.91 -20.59
N ASP A 91 17.98 -8.32 -21.62
CA ASP A 91 16.52 -8.43 -21.53
C ASP A 91 16.13 -9.52 -20.55
N THR A 92 15.71 -9.09 -19.36
CA THR A 92 15.20 -9.95 -18.28
C THR A 92 13.69 -9.91 -18.19
N SER A 93 13.01 -9.56 -19.29
CA SER A 93 11.56 -9.52 -19.34
C SER A 93 10.96 -10.86 -18.92
N THR A 94 9.95 -10.80 -18.06
CA THR A 94 9.14 -11.93 -17.64
C THR A 94 7.73 -11.71 -18.18
N THR A 95 7.52 -12.08 -19.44
CA THR A 95 6.22 -11.94 -20.10
C THR A 95 5.27 -13.09 -19.77
N ALA A 96 5.80 -14.26 -19.44
CA ALA A 96 4.99 -15.33 -18.89
C ALA A 96 4.55 -14.95 -17.45
N PRO A 97 3.25 -14.77 -17.19
CA PRO A 97 2.77 -14.34 -15.88
C PRO A 97 3.14 -15.34 -14.80
N VAL A 98 3.63 -14.85 -13.66
CA VAL A 98 3.99 -15.66 -12.50
C VAL A 98 3.46 -15.03 -11.20
N THR A 99 2.93 -15.86 -10.32
CA THR A 99 2.54 -15.47 -8.95
C THR A 99 2.78 -16.64 -7.98
N PRO A 100 3.45 -16.42 -6.83
CA PRO A 100 4.13 -15.19 -6.41
C PRO A 100 5.31 -14.84 -7.31
N PHE A 101 5.54 -13.55 -7.51
CA PHE A 101 6.71 -13.02 -8.22
C PHE A 101 7.84 -12.82 -7.21
N ASN A 102 8.85 -13.68 -7.26
CA ASN A 102 9.89 -13.80 -6.23
C ASN A 102 11.29 -13.35 -6.69
N VAL A 103 11.40 -12.73 -7.87
CA VAL A 103 12.71 -12.36 -8.46
C VAL A 103 13.54 -11.52 -7.50
N PHE A 104 12.90 -10.63 -6.74
CA PHE A 104 13.56 -9.71 -5.82
C PHE A 104 13.48 -10.12 -4.35
N LEU A 105 12.88 -11.28 -4.05
CA LEU A 105 12.62 -11.72 -2.68
C LEU A 105 13.91 -11.83 -1.85
N ASN A 106 14.95 -12.44 -2.38
CA ASN A 106 16.19 -12.59 -1.64
C ASN A 106 17.06 -11.33 -1.60
N THR A 107 17.12 -10.59 -2.69
CA THR A 107 18.02 -9.42 -2.82
C THR A 107 17.41 -8.11 -2.35
N ARG A 108 16.08 -7.99 -2.41
CA ARG A 108 15.35 -6.76 -2.06
C ARG A 108 14.37 -6.97 -0.89
N GLY A 109 14.09 -8.22 -0.52
CA GLY A 109 13.15 -8.54 0.55
C GLY A 109 11.70 -8.24 0.18
N SER A 110 11.34 -8.34 -1.09
CA SER A 110 9.96 -8.12 -1.54
C SER A 110 9.45 -9.25 -2.40
N GLN A 111 8.20 -9.62 -2.17
CA GLN A 111 7.41 -10.57 -2.95
C GLN A 111 6.16 -9.87 -3.46
N PHE A 112 5.78 -10.17 -4.68
CA PHE A 112 4.56 -9.60 -5.24
C PHE A 112 3.57 -10.71 -5.60
N THR A 113 2.29 -10.47 -5.32
CA THR A 113 1.20 -11.39 -5.63
C THR A 113 0.04 -10.65 -6.30
N THR A 114 -0.80 -11.40 -7.00
CA THR A 114 -2.03 -10.90 -7.62
C THR A 114 -3.11 -11.96 -7.55
N PRO A 115 -4.39 -11.62 -7.45
CA PRO A 115 -5.48 -12.56 -7.63
C PRO A 115 -5.68 -13.00 -9.09
N GLY A 116 -4.99 -12.35 -10.04
CA GLY A 116 -4.97 -12.73 -11.45
C GLY A 116 -4.12 -13.99 -11.73
N ILE A 117 -3.76 -14.19 -12.99
CA ILE A 117 -2.96 -15.34 -13.41
C ILE A 117 -1.47 -15.18 -13.14
N GLY A 118 -1.02 -13.96 -12.85
CA GLY A 118 0.35 -13.66 -12.48
C GLY A 118 0.75 -12.21 -12.74
N LEU A 119 2.03 -11.96 -12.56
CA LEU A 119 2.66 -10.65 -12.71
C LEU A 119 3.72 -10.74 -13.82
N SER A 120 3.87 -9.68 -14.59
CA SER A 120 4.80 -9.58 -15.71
C SER A 120 5.65 -8.32 -15.58
N GLN A 121 6.93 -8.42 -15.95
CA GLN A 121 7.80 -7.26 -16.19
C GLN A 121 8.24 -7.28 -17.65
N ALA A 122 7.95 -6.23 -18.38
CA ALA A 122 8.30 -6.15 -19.81
C ALA A 122 8.29 -4.68 -20.29
N PRO A 123 9.03 -4.35 -21.37
CA PRO A 123 8.86 -3.05 -21.99
C PRO A 123 7.45 -2.89 -22.58
N PRO A 124 6.97 -1.65 -22.82
CA PRO A 124 5.70 -1.43 -23.52
C PRO A 124 5.64 -2.17 -24.86
N SER A 125 6.73 -2.18 -25.60
CA SER A 125 6.90 -2.93 -26.86
C SER A 125 8.36 -3.31 -27.10
N GLY A 126 8.59 -4.23 -28.03
CA GLY A 126 9.94 -4.69 -28.35
C GLY A 126 10.53 -5.63 -27.30
N GLY A 127 11.88 -5.69 -27.22
CA GLY A 127 12.56 -6.71 -26.44
C GLY A 127 12.46 -8.11 -27.06
N ALA A 128 13.12 -9.10 -26.45
CA ALA A 128 13.20 -10.46 -27.00
C ALA A 128 11.83 -11.18 -27.10
N GLN A 129 10.84 -10.74 -26.33
CA GLN A 129 9.50 -11.36 -26.24
C GLN A 129 8.38 -10.43 -26.71
N GLY A 130 8.70 -9.29 -27.34
CA GLY A 130 7.72 -8.36 -27.92
C GLY A 130 7.06 -7.38 -26.96
N GLY A 131 7.32 -7.48 -25.66
CA GLY A 131 6.81 -6.56 -24.64
C GLY A 131 5.33 -6.73 -24.31
N LEU A 132 4.77 -5.74 -23.58
CA LEU A 132 3.39 -5.73 -23.11
C LEU A 132 2.38 -5.70 -24.27
N ALA A 133 2.70 -4.98 -25.36
CA ALA A 133 1.87 -4.93 -26.55
C ALA A 133 1.60 -6.34 -27.14
N VAL A 134 2.61 -7.21 -27.13
CA VAL A 134 2.47 -8.61 -27.58
C VAL A 134 1.79 -9.46 -26.50
N LEU A 135 2.18 -9.31 -25.24
CA LEU A 135 1.60 -10.05 -24.11
C LEU A 135 0.07 -9.89 -24.07
N PHE A 136 -0.41 -8.68 -24.24
CA PHE A 136 -1.84 -8.35 -24.17
C PHE A 136 -2.54 -8.34 -25.54
N ASN A 137 -1.81 -8.64 -26.62
CA ASN A 137 -2.32 -8.52 -27.99
C ASN A 137 -2.95 -7.14 -28.25
N ASN A 138 -2.34 -6.10 -27.69
CA ASN A 138 -2.80 -4.72 -27.81
C ASN A 138 -1.65 -3.81 -28.30
N PRO A 139 -1.60 -3.49 -29.60
CA PRO A 139 -0.54 -2.65 -30.16
C PRO A 139 -0.50 -1.22 -29.61
N SER A 140 -1.63 -0.69 -29.09
CA SER A 140 -1.67 0.67 -28.53
C SER A 140 -0.75 0.82 -27.32
N TYR A 141 -0.54 -0.26 -26.57
CA TYR A 141 0.32 -0.26 -25.37
C TYR A 141 1.76 0.19 -25.66
N ALA A 142 2.22 0.07 -26.90
CA ALA A 142 3.53 0.57 -27.32
C ALA A 142 3.68 2.10 -27.19
N THR A 143 2.57 2.84 -27.18
CA THR A 143 2.55 4.32 -27.11
C THR A 143 1.80 4.85 -25.92
N THR A 144 0.81 4.12 -25.42
CA THR A 144 0.04 4.48 -24.24
C THR A 144 0.91 4.51 -22.98
N PHE A 145 1.85 3.58 -22.83
CA PHE A 145 2.68 3.51 -21.62
C PHE A 145 4.11 3.94 -21.85
N ARG A 146 4.65 4.64 -20.86
CA ARG A 146 6.06 5.07 -20.85
C ARG A 146 6.72 4.72 -19.53
N PRO A 147 7.88 4.04 -19.53
CA PRO A 147 8.69 3.87 -18.33
C PRO A 147 9.24 5.20 -17.81
N PHE A 148 9.35 5.30 -16.47
CA PHE A 148 10.07 6.37 -15.79
C PHE A 148 11.57 6.13 -15.81
N SER A 149 12.02 4.96 -15.36
CA SER A 149 13.35 4.44 -15.62
C SER A 149 13.35 3.64 -16.92
N ASN A 150 14.48 3.48 -17.53
CA ASN A 150 14.58 2.63 -18.70
C ASN A 150 14.40 1.20 -18.25
N PHE A 151 13.56 0.46 -18.76
CA PHE A 151 13.03 0.17 -20.08
C PHE A 151 11.73 -0.65 -19.91
N ARG A 152 11.50 -1.23 -18.69
CA ARG A 152 10.37 -2.11 -18.41
C ARG A 152 9.38 -1.49 -17.43
N LEU A 153 8.18 -1.99 -17.56
CA LEU A 153 7.07 -1.77 -16.64
C LEU A 153 6.72 -3.06 -15.92
N PHE A 154 5.97 -2.94 -14.86
CA PHE A 154 5.46 -4.05 -14.07
C PHE A 154 3.93 -4.01 -14.00
N THR A 155 3.28 -5.15 -14.21
CA THR A 155 1.83 -5.20 -14.29
C THR A 155 1.27 -6.56 -13.89
N PRO A 156 0.10 -6.60 -13.22
CA PRO A 156 -0.67 -7.83 -13.08
C PRO A 156 -1.34 -8.22 -14.40
N VAL A 157 -1.59 -9.50 -14.58
CA VAL A 157 -2.26 -10.11 -15.73
C VAL A 157 -3.50 -10.84 -15.27
N GLY A 158 -4.65 -10.54 -15.87
CA GLY A 158 -5.94 -11.08 -15.45
C GLY A 158 -6.51 -10.49 -14.16
N SER A 159 -5.93 -9.38 -13.70
CA SER A 159 -6.36 -8.56 -12.58
C SER A 159 -5.74 -7.18 -12.72
N ASN A 160 -6.26 -6.19 -11.97
CA ASN A 160 -5.64 -4.88 -11.77
C ASN A 160 -5.11 -4.72 -10.32
N ILE A 161 -4.99 -5.81 -9.57
CA ILE A 161 -4.54 -5.79 -8.17
C ILE A 161 -3.15 -6.40 -8.05
N THR A 162 -2.27 -5.69 -7.35
CA THR A 162 -0.95 -6.18 -6.93
C THR A 162 -0.79 -5.99 -5.43
N ASP A 163 -0.42 -7.05 -4.71
CA ASP A 163 0.01 -6.98 -3.31
C ASP A 163 1.53 -7.09 -3.24
N ALA A 164 2.18 -6.14 -2.57
CA ALA A 164 3.59 -6.20 -2.18
C ALA A 164 3.71 -6.62 -0.72
N LEU A 165 4.51 -7.65 -0.47
CA LEU A 165 4.79 -8.23 0.84
C LEU A 165 6.29 -8.10 1.13
N PHE A 166 6.65 -7.87 2.39
CA PHE A 166 8.04 -7.61 2.77
C PHE A 166 8.61 -8.70 3.65
N PHE A 167 9.88 -9.00 3.39
CA PHE A 167 10.66 -10.01 4.09
C PHE A 167 12.07 -9.47 4.35
N LEU A 168 12.75 -10.04 5.33
CA LEU A 168 14.13 -9.70 5.60
C LEU A 168 15.01 -10.12 4.41
N PRO A 169 15.73 -9.20 3.77
CA PRO A 169 16.62 -9.52 2.65
C PRO A 169 17.70 -10.52 3.07
N GLY A 170 17.94 -11.53 2.22
CA GLY A 170 18.83 -12.64 2.52
C GLY A 170 18.15 -13.82 3.22
N SER A 171 16.89 -13.68 3.65
CA SER A 171 16.13 -14.77 4.28
C SER A 171 15.41 -15.69 3.29
N SER A 172 15.40 -15.35 2.01
CA SER A 172 14.63 -16.06 0.96
C SER A 172 13.14 -16.22 1.31
N GLY A 173 12.56 -15.22 2.00
CA GLY A 173 11.15 -15.20 2.39
C GLY A 173 10.82 -15.94 3.68
N SER A 174 11.80 -16.45 4.42
CA SER A 174 11.55 -17.17 5.68
C SER A 174 11.28 -16.23 6.87
N VAL A 175 11.66 -14.96 6.79
CA VAL A 175 11.50 -13.99 7.87
C VAL A 175 10.65 -12.81 7.38
N PRO A 176 9.38 -12.72 7.81
CA PRO A 176 8.53 -11.56 7.52
C PRO A 176 9.14 -10.27 8.06
N ALA A 177 8.89 -9.17 7.36
CA ALA A 177 9.43 -7.85 7.71
C ALA A 177 8.39 -6.74 7.49
N THR A 178 8.70 -5.56 8.02
CA THR A 178 7.97 -4.32 7.77
C THR A 178 8.90 -3.26 7.22
N VAL A 179 8.33 -2.28 6.52
CA VAL A 179 9.05 -1.12 5.99
C VAL A 179 8.44 0.18 6.52
N SER A 180 9.24 1.25 6.55
CA SER A 180 8.80 2.56 6.99
C SER A 180 8.01 3.33 5.93
N GLY A 181 8.19 3.00 4.66
CA GLY A 181 7.50 3.65 3.56
C GLY A 181 7.51 2.79 2.32
N PHE A 182 6.57 3.05 1.43
CA PHE A 182 6.50 2.46 0.09
C PHE A 182 5.94 3.50 -0.87
N GLY A 183 6.53 3.60 -2.04
CA GLY A 183 6.08 4.43 -3.16
C GLY A 183 6.36 3.76 -4.49
N ALA A 184 5.62 4.19 -5.50
CA ALA A 184 5.75 3.67 -6.86
C ALA A 184 5.51 4.79 -7.89
N VAL A 185 6.09 4.59 -9.07
CA VAL A 185 5.75 5.35 -10.25
C VAL A 185 4.65 4.61 -11.02
N PHE A 186 3.78 5.36 -11.63
CA PHE A 186 2.69 4.88 -12.46
C PHE A 186 2.72 5.60 -13.80
N THR A 187 2.33 4.92 -14.86
CA THR A 187 2.16 5.51 -16.18
C THR A 187 0.70 5.39 -16.58
N ASP A 188 0.17 6.50 -17.13
CA ASP A 188 -1.18 6.57 -17.66
C ASP A 188 -2.29 6.53 -16.60
N VAL A 189 -2.16 7.33 -15.56
CA VAL A 189 -3.23 7.54 -14.56
C VAL A 189 -4.11 8.67 -15.05
N ASP A 190 -5.21 8.34 -15.72
CA ASP A 190 -6.07 9.33 -16.35
C ASP A 190 -7.11 9.92 -15.39
N GLN A 191 -7.56 9.13 -14.44
CA GLN A 191 -8.66 9.50 -13.58
C GLN A 191 -8.19 9.78 -12.15
N PRO A 192 -8.56 10.94 -11.59
CA PRO A 192 -8.35 11.22 -10.18
C PRO A 192 -9.45 10.56 -9.33
N ASP A 193 -9.21 10.23 -8.11
CA ASP A 193 -10.17 9.95 -7.02
C ASP A 193 -11.38 9.04 -7.33
N GLY A 194 -11.33 8.22 -8.36
CA GLY A 194 -12.43 7.34 -8.75
C GLY A 194 -13.62 8.06 -9.40
N SER A 195 -13.41 9.25 -9.96
CA SER A 195 -14.44 10.06 -10.64
C SER A 195 -14.43 9.89 -12.17
N GLY A 196 -13.92 8.80 -12.67
CA GLY A 196 -13.69 8.56 -14.09
C GLY A 196 -14.95 8.35 -14.93
N PRO A 197 -14.78 8.15 -16.25
CA PRO A 197 -15.88 8.12 -17.22
C PRO A 197 -16.87 6.98 -17.05
N GLY A 198 -16.56 5.96 -16.29
CA GLY A 198 -17.49 4.88 -15.91
C GLY A 198 -18.46 5.28 -14.80
N GLU A 199 -18.28 6.44 -14.18
CA GLU A 199 -19.11 6.87 -13.06
C GLU A 199 -20.54 7.17 -13.52
N LYS A 200 -21.50 6.43 -12.96
CA LYS A 200 -22.92 6.72 -13.07
C LYS A 200 -23.54 6.66 -11.68
N HIS A 201 -24.11 7.78 -11.25
CA HIS A 201 -24.87 7.84 -9.98
C HIS A 201 -24.09 7.42 -8.73
N GLY A 202 -22.88 7.91 -8.54
CA GLY A 202 -22.02 7.56 -7.41
C GLY A 202 -21.31 6.21 -7.56
N ASN A 203 -21.40 5.59 -8.72
CA ASN A 203 -20.54 4.49 -9.08
C ASN A 203 -19.18 5.04 -9.47
N ARG A 204 -18.12 4.43 -9.00
CA ARG A 204 -16.77 4.97 -9.15
C ARG A 204 -16.22 4.69 -10.53
N GLY A 205 -15.72 5.70 -11.17
CA GLY A 205 -14.86 5.56 -12.31
C GLY A 205 -13.46 5.09 -11.92
N ALA A 206 -12.61 5.05 -12.91
CA ALA A 206 -11.24 4.62 -12.78
C ALA A 206 -10.40 5.51 -11.87
N SER A 207 -9.58 4.91 -11.05
CA SER A 207 -8.50 5.57 -10.35
C SER A 207 -7.56 4.55 -9.74
N THR A 208 -6.29 4.87 -9.70
CA THR A 208 -5.28 4.02 -9.06
C THR A 208 -5.25 4.31 -7.57
N LEU A 209 -5.50 3.27 -6.77
CA LEU A 209 -5.55 3.33 -5.31
C LEU A 209 -4.36 2.56 -4.71
N VAL A 210 -3.73 3.17 -3.70
CA VAL A 210 -2.69 2.50 -2.90
C VAL A 210 -3.15 2.41 -1.45
N GLU A 211 -3.13 1.21 -0.89
CA GLU A 211 -3.54 0.89 0.47
C GLU A 211 -2.38 0.26 1.24
N TYR A 212 -2.11 0.74 2.43
CA TYR A 212 -1.00 0.33 3.29
C TYR A 212 -1.54 -0.38 4.52
N PHE A 213 -1.04 -1.57 4.79
CA PHE A 213 -1.52 -2.43 5.88
C PHE A 213 -0.41 -2.79 6.86
N GLY A 214 -0.75 -2.82 8.12
CA GLY A 214 0.11 -3.29 9.20
C GLY A 214 0.14 -4.83 9.33
N ILE A 215 0.85 -5.29 10.34
CA ILE A 215 1.13 -6.72 10.55
C ILE A 215 -0.12 -7.55 10.86
N ASN A 216 -1.16 -6.94 11.42
CA ASN A 216 -2.42 -7.59 11.73
C ASN A 216 -3.47 -7.42 10.62
N GLY A 217 -3.07 -6.86 9.48
CA GLY A 217 -3.97 -6.56 8.36
C GLY A 217 -4.81 -5.29 8.54
N GLU A 218 -4.53 -4.48 9.55
CA GLU A 218 -5.18 -3.19 9.76
C GLU A 218 -4.77 -2.20 8.67
N LEU A 219 -5.73 -1.42 8.18
CA LEU A 219 -5.47 -0.34 7.22
C LEU A 219 -4.78 0.82 7.95
N LEU A 220 -3.53 1.10 7.59
CA LEU A 220 -2.75 2.20 8.15
C LEU A 220 -3.02 3.51 7.42
N PHE A 221 -3.14 3.43 6.10
CA PHE A 221 -3.35 4.59 5.23
C PHE A 221 -3.85 4.13 3.85
N SER A 222 -4.59 4.97 3.16
CA SER A 222 -4.94 4.77 1.75
C SER A 222 -5.06 6.11 1.04
N SER A 223 -4.71 6.15 -0.24
CA SER A 223 -4.88 7.33 -1.07
C SER A 223 -4.92 6.96 -2.55
N PHE A 224 -5.60 7.78 -3.32
CA PHE A 224 -5.51 7.73 -4.77
C PHE A 224 -4.19 8.34 -5.25
N VAL A 225 -3.66 7.78 -6.33
CA VAL A 225 -2.51 8.33 -7.05
C VAL A 225 -2.95 9.58 -7.82
N PRO A 226 -2.17 10.67 -7.83
CA PRO A 226 -2.55 11.86 -8.58
C PRO A 226 -2.63 11.55 -10.08
N ALA A 227 -3.70 12.01 -10.73
CA ALA A 227 -3.88 11.82 -12.15
C ALA A 227 -2.90 12.68 -12.97
N SER A 228 -2.48 12.14 -14.10
CA SER A 228 -1.72 12.82 -15.13
C SER A 228 -2.28 12.40 -16.51
N PRO A 229 -3.46 12.91 -16.90
CA PRO A 229 -4.16 12.44 -18.09
C PRO A 229 -3.33 12.56 -19.37
N GLY A 230 -3.39 11.52 -20.19
CA GLY A 230 -2.75 11.45 -21.51
C GLY A 230 -1.64 10.42 -21.59
N ASP A 231 -1.55 9.80 -22.75
CA ASP A 231 -0.64 8.69 -23.06
C ASP A 231 0.79 8.96 -22.61
N GLY A 232 1.36 8.02 -21.86
CA GLY A 232 2.74 8.07 -21.39
C GLY A 232 3.05 9.14 -20.35
N ASN A 233 2.05 9.81 -19.79
CA ASN A 233 2.23 10.67 -18.64
C ASN A 233 2.50 9.85 -17.38
N LEU A 234 3.20 10.46 -16.43
CA LEU A 234 3.69 9.77 -15.24
C LEU A 234 3.11 10.36 -13.97
N SER A 235 2.88 9.49 -12.99
CA SER A 235 2.50 9.86 -11.65
C SER A 235 3.39 9.15 -10.64
N PHE A 236 3.68 9.81 -9.53
CA PHE A 236 4.35 9.20 -8.38
C PHE A 236 3.48 9.35 -7.15
N PHE A 237 3.41 8.29 -6.37
CA PHE A 237 2.79 8.32 -5.05
C PHE A 237 3.59 7.48 -4.06
N GLY A 238 3.86 8.03 -2.88
CA GLY A 238 4.54 7.31 -1.81
C GLY A 238 4.28 7.92 -0.44
N VAL A 239 4.37 7.10 0.60
CA VAL A 239 4.24 7.54 1.99
C VAL A 239 5.42 7.06 2.83
N VAL A 240 5.78 7.85 3.86
CA VAL A 240 6.78 7.49 4.85
C VAL A 240 6.20 7.67 6.25
N PHE A 241 6.14 6.60 7.02
CA PHE A 241 5.86 6.62 8.45
C PHE A 241 7.14 6.87 9.24
N ASN A 242 7.01 7.28 10.48
CA ASN A 242 8.14 7.51 11.40
C ASN A 242 8.81 6.22 11.90
N ASP A 243 8.23 5.05 11.62
CA ASP A 243 8.73 3.73 11.98
C ASP A 243 8.39 2.69 10.89
N ALA A 244 9.03 1.53 10.96
CA ALA A 244 8.75 0.41 10.06
C ALA A 244 7.49 -0.33 10.55
N ARG A 245 6.35 -0.08 9.91
CA ARG A 245 5.04 -0.66 10.27
C ARG A 245 4.25 -1.23 9.11
N ILE A 246 4.66 -0.97 7.87
CA ILE A 246 3.96 -1.47 6.68
C ILE A 246 4.40 -2.91 6.43
N ALA A 247 3.48 -3.84 6.55
CA ALA A 247 3.72 -5.26 6.26
C ALA A 247 3.24 -5.65 4.85
N ARG A 248 2.24 -4.94 4.32
CA ARG A 248 1.70 -5.17 2.98
C ARG A 248 1.24 -3.86 2.37
N VAL A 249 1.44 -3.75 1.06
CA VAL A 249 0.84 -2.68 0.25
C VAL A 249 -0.01 -3.33 -0.82
N ARG A 250 -1.25 -2.88 -0.97
CA ARG A 250 -2.12 -3.23 -2.09
C ARG A 250 -2.21 -2.06 -3.04
N ILE A 251 -1.98 -2.34 -4.30
CA ILE A 251 -2.12 -1.39 -5.39
C ILE A 251 -3.23 -1.90 -6.30
N THR A 252 -4.23 -1.05 -6.54
CA THR A 252 -5.26 -1.28 -7.56
C THR A 252 -4.99 -0.29 -8.69
N THR A 253 -4.57 -0.78 -9.83
CA THR A 253 -4.19 0.04 -11.01
C THR A 253 -5.38 0.21 -11.94
N GLY A 254 -5.78 1.46 -12.18
CA GLY A 254 -6.92 1.75 -13.04
C GLY A 254 -8.23 1.11 -12.60
N ASP A 255 -9.18 0.94 -13.52
CA ASP A 255 -10.51 0.38 -13.23
C ASP A 255 -10.73 -1.03 -13.78
N VAL A 256 -9.88 -1.49 -14.68
CA VAL A 256 -9.95 -2.83 -15.28
C VAL A 256 -8.58 -3.49 -15.35
N ALA A 257 -8.58 -4.80 -15.51
CA ALA A 257 -7.35 -5.54 -15.78
C ALA A 257 -6.79 -5.19 -17.17
N PRO A 258 -5.44 -5.12 -17.33
CA PRO A 258 -4.84 -4.94 -18.63
C PRO A 258 -5.29 -5.97 -19.65
N GLY A 259 -5.37 -5.56 -20.92
CA GLY A 259 -5.82 -6.37 -22.07
C GLY A 259 -6.86 -5.67 -22.95
N LEU A 260 -7.53 -4.67 -22.41
CA LEU A 260 -8.45 -3.81 -23.17
C LEU A 260 -7.70 -2.57 -23.70
N ASP A 261 -8.36 -1.82 -24.59
CA ASP A 261 -7.86 -0.51 -24.97
C ASP A 261 -8.01 0.45 -23.79
N ASP A 262 -6.99 1.26 -23.57
CA ASP A 262 -7.10 2.41 -22.70
C ASP A 262 -7.92 3.47 -23.41
N ASP A 263 -9.07 3.81 -22.84
CA ASP A 263 -10.02 4.74 -23.40
C ASP A 263 -10.87 5.42 -22.32
N ARG A 264 -11.85 6.18 -22.72
CA ARG A 264 -12.76 6.85 -21.76
C ARG A 264 -13.61 5.89 -20.90
N LYS A 265 -13.57 4.60 -21.14
CA LYS A 265 -14.35 3.61 -20.38
C LYS A 265 -13.45 2.72 -19.52
N ASN A 266 -12.22 2.57 -19.94
CA ASN A 266 -11.25 1.71 -19.31
C ASN A 266 -9.98 2.53 -19.08
N ASP A 267 -9.62 2.72 -17.83
CA ASP A 267 -8.34 3.32 -17.43
C ASP A 267 -7.37 2.19 -17.10
N ILE A 268 -6.38 2.00 -17.95
CA ILE A 268 -5.36 0.97 -17.80
C ILE A 268 -4.07 1.63 -17.31
N VAL A 269 -3.62 1.26 -16.14
CA VAL A 269 -2.43 1.85 -15.51
C VAL A 269 -1.37 0.78 -15.34
N MET A 270 -0.14 1.09 -15.71
CA MET A 270 1.04 0.25 -15.45
C MET A 270 1.92 0.86 -14.35
N MET A 271 2.77 0.05 -13.77
CA MET A 271 3.66 0.46 -12.68
C MET A 271 5.12 0.45 -13.11
N ASP A 272 5.90 1.34 -12.50
CA ASP A 272 7.35 1.40 -12.61
C ASP A 272 7.95 1.73 -11.24
N ASP A 273 9.25 1.72 -11.11
CA ASP A 273 10.08 2.05 -9.94
C ASP A 273 9.35 1.91 -8.59
N PHE A 274 9.51 0.75 -7.95
CA PHE A 274 9.08 0.57 -6.55
C PHE A 274 10.21 0.96 -5.62
N ILE A 275 9.93 1.88 -4.70
CA ILE A 275 10.89 2.44 -3.75
C ILE A 275 10.32 2.27 -2.34
N TYR A 276 11.05 1.63 -1.43
CA TYR A 276 10.57 1.37 -0.07
C TYR A 276 11.70 1.37 0.95
N GLY A 277 11.36 1.66 2.20
CA GLY A 277 12.30 1.64 3.31
C GLY A 277 12.99 0.28 3.47
N GLU A 278 14.16 0.26 4.10
CA GLU A 278 14.85 -0.99 4.41
C GLU A 278 13.92 -1.93 5.21
N PRO A 279 13.73 -3.19 4.78
CA PRO A 279 12.90 -4.13 5.50
C PRO A 279 13.53 -4.56 6.84
N HIS A 280 12.77 -4.41 7.93
CA HIS A 280 13.14 -4.84 9.28
C HIS A 280 12.29 -6.03 9.72
N ALA A 281 12.94 -7.06 10.26
CA ALA A 281 12.23 -8.21 10.81
C ALA A 281 11.19 -7.79 11.84
N LEU A 282 10.09 -8.51 11.91
CA LEU A 282 9.11 -8.32 12.99
C LEU A 282 9.74 -8.58 14.34
N PRO A 283 9.39 -7.81 15.39
CA PRO A 283 9.92 -8.00 16.75
C PRO A 283 9.50 -9.32 17.37
#